data_76c9ce6e1d24ccc9286156b3b7117a01
#
_entry.id   76c9ce6e1d24ccc9286156b3b7117a01
#
_cell.length_a   1.000
_cell.length_b   1.000
_cell.length_c   1.000
_cell.angle_alpha   90.00
_cell.angle_beta   90.00
_cell.angle_gamma   90.00
#
_symmetry.space_group_name_H-M   'P 1'
#
loop_
_entity.id
_entity.type
_entity.pdbx_description
1 polymer ?
#
loop_
_entity_poly.entity_id
_entity_poly.type
_entity_poly.pdbx_seq_one_letter_code
_entity_poly.pdbx_strand_id
1 'polypeptide(L)'
;MTSTIGGHTPIAFISLPGAAPFMQEGRLRALATTGNVRSAPFTDVPTMAEAGIPDQASFFIQGILLPAGTPRDIVDQWHHEIARVMALANVRQRLSSLGLEPVMNTPDEFSAQIKSEVARWSKVIRQARISVSD
;
A
#
# COMPACT_ATOMS: atom_id res chain seq x y z
N MET A 1 11.56 -9.05 6.42
CA MET A 1 11.90 -8.02 7.42
C MET A 1 12.86 -8.51 8.48
N THR A 2 12.57 -9.59 9.21
CA THR A 2 13.47 -10.16 10.24
C THR A 2 14.88 -10.45 9.69
N SER A 3 14.97 -11.01 8.49
CA SER A 3 16.26 -11.28 7.82
C SER A 3 17.07 -10.01 7.54
N THR A 4 16.40 -8.90 7.18
CA THR A 4 17.08 -7.62 6.89
C THR A 4 17.57 -6.98 8.20
N ILE A 5 16.75 -7.00 9.24
CA ILE A 5 17.14 -6.50 10.56
C ILE A 5 18.27 -7.33 11.18
N GLY A 6 18.27 -8.65 10.93
CA GLY A 6 19.32 -9.57 11.37
C GLY A 6 20.58 -9.59 10.49
N GLY A 7 20.64 -8.74 9.44
CA GLY A 7 21.81 -8.65 8.55
C GLY A 7 21.95 -9.79 7.54
N HIS A 8 20.98 -10.71 7.46
CA HIS A 8 21.02 -11.85 6.53
C HIS A 8 20.68 -11.46 5.08
N THR A 9 19.88 -10.39 4.90
CA THR A 9 19.60 -9.82 3.57
C THR A 9 19.90 -8.33 3.60
N PRO A 10 20.67 -7.79 2.60
CA PRO A 10 21.08 -6.39 2.63
C PRO A 10 19.94 -5.42 2.32
N ILE A 11 18.95 -5.83 1.54
CA ILE A 11 17.83 -4.99 1.07
C ILE A 11 16.54 -5.81 1.11
N ALA A 12 15.41 -5.13 1.38
CA ALA A 12 14.07 -5.70 1.27
C ALA A 12 13.05 -4.67 0.78
N PHE A 13 12.05 -5.13 0.04
CA PHE A 13 10.82 -4.37 -0.21
C PHE A 13 9.80 -4.71 0.87
N ILE A 14 9.37 -3.71 1.61
CA ILE A 14 8.51 -3.88 2.78
C ILE A 14 7.41 -2.82 2.73
N SER A 15 6.19 -3.18 3.13
CA SER A 15 5.13 -2.19 3.29
C SER A 15 5.48 -1.17 4.38
N LEU A 16 5.20 0.10 4.13
CA LEU A 16 5.57 1.18 5.05
C LEU A 16 5.01 0.98 6.47
N PRO A 17 3.73 0.57 6.68
CA PRO A 17 3.23 0.30 8.02
C PRO A 17 4.04 -0.75 8.80
N GLY A 18 4.55 -1.76 8.10
CA GLY A 18 5.38 -2.79 8.70
C GLY A 18 6.81 -2.31 9.02
N ALA A 19 7.35 -1.40 8.21
CA ALA A 19 8.71 -0.88 8.36
C ALA A 19 8.79 0.31 9.35
N ALA A 20 7.73 1.11 9.46
CA ALA A 20 7.72 2.37 10.18
C ALA A 20 8.28 2.31 11.62
N PRO A 21 7.89 1.36 12.48
CA PRO A 21 8.45 1.27 13.84
C PRO A 21 9.96 1.08 13.83
N PHE A 22 10.47 0.22 12.95
CA PHE A 22 11.91 -0.09 12.88
C PHE A 22 12.73 1.03 12.24
N MET A 23 12.11 1.85 11.38
CA MET A 23 12.72 3.07 10.87
C MET A 23 12.82 4.14 11.96
N GLN A 24 11.79 4.30 12.79
CA GLN A 24 11.78 5.20 13.93
C GLN A 24 12.82 4.81 15.01
N GLU A 25 13.03 3.50 15.20
CA GLU A 25 14.06 2.95 16.08
C GLU A 25 15.48 2.97 15.47
N GLY A 26 15.64 3.42 14.23
CA GLY A 26 16.92 3.42 13.52
C GLY A 26 17.45 2.03 13.12
N ARG A 27 16.64 0.98 13.22
CA ARG A 27 16.99 -0.41 12.89
C ARG A 27 16.84 -0.73 11.40
N LEU A 28 16.07 0.07 10.68
CA LEU A 28 15.95 0.03 9.22
C LEU A 28 16.19 1.43 8.66
N ARG A 29 16.91 1.47 7.55
CA ARG A 29 17.10 2.68 6.76
C ARG A 29 16.27 2.57 5.48
N ALA A 30 15.29 3.47 5.30
CA ALA A 30 14.59 3.59 4.05
C ALA A 30 15.48 4.23 2.98
N LEU A 31 15.50 3.65 1.80
CA LEU A 31 16.26 4.14 0.65
C LEU A 31 15.39 4.93 -0.32
N ALA A 32 14.20 4.43 -0.61
CA ALA A 32 13.20 5.08 -1.44
C ALA A 32 11.80 4.49 -1.16
N THR A 33 10.76 5.24 -1.54
CA THR A 33 9.38 4.76 -1.58
C THR A 33 8.93 4.55 -3.03
N THR A 34 8.07 3.55 -3.25
CA THR A 34 7.47 3.27 -4.57
C THR A 34 6.24 4.14 -4.86
N GLY A 35 5.83 5.00 -3.94
CA GLY A 35 4.75 5.98 -4.18
C GLY A 35 5.14 7.06 -5.19
N ASN A 36 4.14 7.73 -5.77
CA ASN A 36 4.37 8.88 -6.66
C ASN A 36 4.77 10.16 -5.90
N VAL A 37 4.51 10.19 -4.61
CA VAL A 37 4.86 11.28 -3.68
C VAL A 37 5.50 10.70 -2.44
N ARG A 38 6.29 11.52 -1.74
CA ARG A 38 6.88 11.11 -0.46
C ARG A 38 5.79 10.91 0.58
N SER A 39 5.97 9.93 1.45
CA SER A 39 5.01 9.61 2.51
C SER A 39 5.10 10.61 3.66
N ALA A 40 3.97 11.10 4.14
CA ALA A 40 3.89 12.18 5.13
C ALA A 40 4.73 11.98 6.41
N PRO A 41 4.80 10.81 7.08
CA PRO A 41 5.64 10.68 8.27
C PRO A 41 7.14 10.51 7.95
N PHE A 42 7.52 10.34 6.65
CA PHE A 42 8.90 10.07 6.22
C PHE A 42 9.27 10.90 5.01
N THR A 43 9.11 12.22 5.13
CA THR A 43 9.35 13.17 4.03
C THR A 43 10.81 13.23 3.56
N ASP A 44 11.74 12.75 4.37
CA ASP A 44 13.16 12.66 4.01
C ASP A 44 13.46 11.46 3.08
N VAL A 45 12.53 10.51 2.96
CA VAL A 45 12.69 9.34 2.08
C VAL A 45 12.23 9.72 0.67
N PRO A 46 13.11 9.69 -0.34
CA PRO A 46 12.76 10.04 -1.71
C PRO A 46 11.84 8.97 -2.33
N THR A 47 11.13 9.35 -3.38
CA THR A 47 10.48 8.38 -4.26
C THR A 47 11.51 7.66 -5.13
N MET A 48 11.16 6.50 -5.71
CA MET A 48 12.02 5.80 -6.68
C MET A 48 12.37 6.70 -7.86
N ALA A 49 11.43 7.51 -8.35
CA ALA A 49 11.67 8.45 -9.44
C ALA A 49 12.69 9.53 -9.04
N GLU A 50 12.58 10.12 -7.85
CA GLU A 50 13.56 11.08 -7.33
C GLU A 50 14.94 10.45 -7.10
N ALA A 51 14.98 9.15 -6.78
CA ALA A 51 16.22 8.38 -6.65
C ALA A 51 16.83 7.93 -7.99
N GLY A 52 16.29 8.37 -9.13
CA GLY A 52 16.80 8.08 -10.47
C GLY A 52 16.27 6.78 -11.10
N ILE A 53 15.23 6.17 -10.52
CA ILE A 53 14.61 4.95 -11.03
C ILE A 53 13.14 5.25 -11.36
N PRO A 54 12.84 5.84 -12.54
CA PRO A 54 11.47 6.18 -12.94
C PRO A 54 10.65 4.92 -13.26
N ASP A 55 9.33 5.11 -13.41
CA ASP A 55 8.37 4.09 -13.84
C ASP A 55 8.22 2.88 -12.90
N GLN A 56 8.63 3.04 -11.64
CA GLN A 56 8.52 2.01 -10.59
C GLN A 56 7.38 2.27 -9.61
N ALA A 57 6.38 3.08 -10.00
CA ALA A 57 5.26 3.38 -9.12
C ALA A 57 4.47 2.11 -8.79
N SER A 58 4.36 1.83 -7.51
CA SER A 58 3.61 0.70 -6.98
C SER A 58 3.01 1.09 -5.63
N PHE A 59 1.75 0.74 -5.41
CA PHE A 59 1.02 1.09 -4.22
C PHE A 59 0.65 -0.16 -3.43
N PHE A 60 0.82 -0.08 -2.13
CA PHE A 60 0.24 -1.05 -1.22
C PHE A 60 -1.22 -0.66 -0.96
N ILE A 61 -2.15 -1.45 -1.49
CA ILE A 61 -3.58 -1.20 -1.37
C ILE A 61 -4.14 -2.07 -0.24
N GLN A 62 -4.80 -1.45 0.71
CA GLN A 62 -5.65 -2.13 1.69
C GLN A 62 -7.10 -1.77 1.43
N GLY A 63 -7.96 -2.77 1.38
CA GLY A 63 -9.38 -2.58 1.13
C GLY A 63 -10.23 -3.63 1.81
N ILE A 64 -11.53 -3.36 1.92
CA ILE A 64 -12.53 -4.28 2.43
C ILE A 64 -13.28 -4.86 1.25
N LEU A 65 -13.40 -6.18 1.21
CA LEU A 65 -14.11 -6.92 0.19
C LEU A 65 -15.26 -7.68 0.84
N LEU A 66 -16.37 -7.76 0.14
CA LEU A 66 -17.53 -8.55 0.52
C LEU A 66 -17.66 -9.76 -0.41
N PRO A 67 -18.34 -10.85 0.00
CA PRO A 67 -18.60 -11.99 -0.87
C PRO A 67 -19.29 -11.60 -2.17
N ALA A 68 -18.96 -12.32 -3.26
CA ALA A 68 -19.65 -12.11 -4.53
C ALA A 68 -21.16 -12.34 -4.38
N GLY A 69 -21.95 -11.46 -5.01
CA GLY A 69 -23.42 -11.52 -4.91
C GLY A 69 -24.01 -10.84 -3.67
N THR A 70 -23.21 -10.17 -2.82
CA THR A 70 -23.75 -9.33 -1.75
C THR A 70 -24.68 -8.26 -2.35
N PRO A 71 -25.92 -8.09 -1.83
CA PRO A 71 -26.86 -7.08 -2.30
C PRO A 71 -26.26 -5.67 -2.28
N ARG A 72 -26.61 -4.85 -3.27
CA ARG A 72 -26.01 -3.51 -3.45
C ARG A 72 -26.25 -2.60 -2.24
N ASP A 73 -27.43 -2.63 -1.66
CA ASP A 73 -27.79 -1.87 -0.47
C ASP A 73 -26.88 -2.19 0.73
N ILE A 74 -26.51 -3.44 0.90
CA ILE A 74 -25.55 -3.88 1.93
C ILE A 74 -24.15 -3.35 1.63
N VAL A 75 -23.71 -3.41 0.36
CA VAL A 75 -22.41 -2.84 -0.06
C VAL A 75 -22.36 -1.34 0.23
N ASP A 76 -23.42 -0.61 -0.13
CA ASP A 76 -23.50 0.83 0.05
C ASP A 76 -23.58 1.22 1.55
N GLN A 77 -24.24 0.42 2.37
CA GLN A 77 -24.27 0.60 3.82
C GLN A 77 -22.88 0.43 4.42
N TRP A 78 -22.15 -0.61 4.05
CA TRP A 78 -20.76 -0.82 4.49
C TRP A 78 -19.85 0.33 4.07
N HIS A 79 -19.94 0.76 2.81
CA HIS A 79 -19.16 1.89 2.32
C HIS A 79 -19.43 3.16 3.13
N HIS A 80 -20.72 3.47 3.41
CA HIS A 80 -21.11 4.63 4.22
C HIS A 80 -20.51 4.59 5.63
N GLU A 81 -20.62 3.45 6.31
CA GLU A 81 -20.11 3.31 7.68
C GLU A 81 -18.57 3.35 7.73
N ILE A 82 -17.91 2.76 6.75
CA ILE A 82 -16.44 2.86 6.63
C ILE A 82 -16.03 4.32 6.42
N ALA A 83 -16.70 5.05 5.52
CA ALA A 83 -16.42 6.46 5.27
C ALA A 83 -16.58 7.29 6.56
N ARG A 84 -17.62 7.03 7.34
CA ARG A 84 -17.86 7.68 8.62
C ARG A 84 -16.72 7.43 9.63
N VAL A 85 -16.27 6.18 9.75
CA VAL A 85 -15.17 5.81 10.64
C VAL A 85 -13.85 6.43 10.17
N MET A 86 -13.57 6.41 8.87
CA MET A 86 -12.36 6.98 8.28
C MET A 86 -12.29 8.52 8.37
N ALA A 87 -13.43 9.18 8.58
CA ALA A 87 -13.49 10.62 8.83
C ALA A 87 -13.10 11.02 10.26
N LEU A 88 -13.07 10.08 11.22
CA LEU A 88 -12.71 10.35 12.60
C LEU A 88 -11.25 10.80 12.74
N ALA A 89 -11.02 11.87 13.50
CA ALA A 89 -9.69 12.47 13.63
C ALA A 89 -8.64 11.50 14.21
N ASN A 90 -9.01 10.73 15.23
CA ASN A 90 -8.15 9.72 15.84
C ASN A 90 -7.78 8.59 14.87
N VAL A 91 -8.72 8.17 14.01
CA VAL A 91 -8.46 7.16 12.98
C VAL A 91 -7.50 7.71 11.92
N ARG A 92 -7.76 8.91 11.41
CA ARG A 92 -6.87 9.59 10.45
C ARG A 92 -5.46 9.77 11.00
N GLN A 93 -5.35 10.23 12.24
CA GLN A 93 -4.05 10.40 12.90
C GLN A 93 -3.30 9.07 13.02
N ARG A 94 -4.01 7.99 13.38
CA ARG A 94 -3.41 6.66 13.48
C ARG A 94 -2.94 6.13 12.12
N LEU A 95 -3.74 6.29 11.08
CA LEU A 95 -3.35 5.89 9.72
C LEU A 95 -2.14 6.70 9.23
N SER A 96 -2.16 8.01 9.41
CA SER A 96 -1.04 8.87 9.04
C SER A 96 0.26 8.48 9.75
N SER A 97 0.22 8.16 11.05
CA SER A 97 1.41 7.71 11.79
C SER A 97 2.01 6.40 11.27
N LEU A 98 1.22 5.62 10.53
CA LEU A 98 1.64 4.39 9.85
C LEU A 98 2.03 4.62 8.38
N GLY A 99 1.96 5.85 7.90
CA GLY A 99 2.22 6.19 6.49
C GLY A 99 1.11 5.72 5.54
N LEU A 100 -0.10 5.55 6.06
CA LEU A 100 -1.28 5.19 5.27
C LEU A 100 -2.12 6.44 4.99
N GLU A 101 -2.51 6.63 3.73
CA GLU A 101 -3.44 7.66 3.31
C GLU A 101 -4.80 7.03 3.00
N PRO A 102 -5.88 7.44 3.71
CA PRO A 102 -7.20 6.95 3.38
C PRO A 102 -7.66 7.49 2.02
N VAL A 103 -7.98 6.58 1.12
CA VAL A 103 -8.60 6.88 -0.17
C VAL A 103 -10.03 6.36 -0.12
N MET A 104 -11.00 7.27 -0.23
CA MET A 104 -12.42 6.94 -0.11
C MET A 104 -13.06 6.81 -1.50
N ASN A 105 -12.63 5.78 -2.24
CA ASN A 105 -13.27 5.42 -3.51
C ASN A 105 -14.68 4.87 -3.27
N THR A 106 -15.56 5.09 -4.22
CA THR A 106 -16.81 4.32 -4.29
C THR A 106 -16.53 2.83 -4.54
N PRO A 107 -17.47 1.94 -4.22
CA PRO A 107 -17.32 0.50 -4.50
C PRO A 107 -16.99 0.20 -5.97
N ASP A 108 -17.59 0.96 -6.90
CA ASP A 108 -17.37 0.78 -8.34
C ASP A 108 -15.98 1.24 -8.78
N GLU A 109 -15.49 2.39 -8.26
CA GLU A 109 -14.14 2.89 -8.50
C GLU A 109 -13.10 1.92 -7.94
N PHE A 110 -13.31 1.38 -6.74
CA PHE A 110 -12.40 0.41 -6.14
C PHE A 110 -12.37 -0.90 -6.93
N SER A 111 -13.53 -1.38 -7.39
CA SER A 111 -13.62 -2.55 -8.29
C SER A 111 -12.86 -2.33 -9.60
N ALA A 112 -12.99 -1.16 -10.22
CA ALA A 112 -12.27 -0.80 -11.43
C ALA A 112 -10.74 -0.74 -11.18
N GLN A 113 -10.33 -0.17 -10.06
CA GLN A 113 -8.92 -0.11 -9.66
C GLN A 113 -8.32 -1.52 -9.49
N ILE A 114 -9.01 -2.42 -8.77
CA ILE A 114 -8.56 -3.82 -8.60
C ILE A 114 -8.39 -4.50 -9.96
N LYS A 115 -9.37 -4.37 -10.87
CA LYS A 115 -9.29 -4.96 -12.21
C LYS A 115 -8.08 -4.44 -13.00
N SER A 116 -7.83 -3.14 -12.94
CA SER A 116 -6.69 -2.49 -13.59
C SER A 116 -5.36 -3.01 -13.03
N GLU A 117 -5.22 -3.07 -11.71
CA GLU A 117 -4.01 -3.59 -11.06
C GLU A 117 -3.77 -5.07 -11.37
N VAL A 118 -4.80 -5.90 -11.36
CA VAL A 118 -4.70 -7.31 -11.76
C VAL A 118 -4.21 -7.44 -13.20
N ALA A 119 -4.74 -6.65 -14.13
CA ALA A 119 -4.30 -6.67 -15.53
C ALA A 119 -2.84 -6.21 -15.68
N ARG A 120 -2.45 -5.13 -14.99
CA ARG A 120 -1.10 -4.58 -14.96
C ARG A 120 -0.08 -5.61 -14.43
N TRP A 121 -0.33 -6.16 -13.25
CA TRP A 121 0.59 -7.10 -12.61
C TRP A 121 0.65 -8.44 -13.35
N SER A 122 -0.47 -8.91 -13.93
CA SER A 122 -0.46 -10.10 -14.81
C SER A 122 0.45 -9.93 -16.02
N LYS A 123 0.54 -8.70 -16.57
CA LYS A 123 1.49 -8.40 -17.66
C LYS A 123 2.93 -8.45 -17.17
N VAL A 124 3.22 -7.82 -16.03
CA VAL A 124 4.57 -7.79 -15.43
C VAL A 124 5.05 -9.21 -15.10
N ILE A 125 4.22 -10.01 -14.44
CA ILE A 125 4.53 -11.40 -14.06
C ILE A 125 4.88 -12.24 -15.30
N ARG A 126 4.07 -12.14 -16.37
CA ARG A 126 4.36 -12.84 -17.62
C ARG A 126 5.66 -12.39 -18.29
N GLN A 127 5.91 -11.07 -18.34
CA GLN A 127 7.13 -10.53 -18.94
C GLN A 127 8.38 -10.92 -18.16
N ALA A 128 8.30 -10.92 -16.84
CA ALA A 128 9.39 -11.31 -15.96
C ALA A 128 9.55 -12.84 -15.82
N ARG A 129 8.66 -13.64 -16.45
CA ARG A 129 8.64 -15.11 -16.37
C ARG A 129 8.62 -15.62 -14.93
N ILE A 130 7.92 -14.92 -14.03
CA ILE A 130 7.78 -15.32 -12.64
C ILE A 130 6.78 -16.49 -12.61
N SER A 131 7.23 -17.65 -12.10
CA SER A 131 6.38 -18.79 -11.79
C SER A 131 6.22 -18.94 -10.29
N VAL A 132 5.02 -19.24 -9.84
CA VAL A 132 4.77 -19.65 -8.45
C VAL A 132 5.09 -21.15 -8.42
N SER A 133 6.11 -21.53 -7.66
CA SER A 133 6.33 -22.94 -7.32
C SER A 133 5.32 -23.30 -6.23
N ASP A 134 4.52 -24.34 -6.47
CA ASP A 134 3.65 -24.93 -5.45
C ASP A 134 4.46 -25.53 -4.31
#